data_f9c1515d074eeaab774a90534888449c
#
_entry.id   f9c1515d074eeaab774a90534888449c
#
_cell.length_a   1.000
_cell.length_b   1.000
_cell.length_c   1.000
_cell.angle_alpha   90.00
_cell.angle_beta   90.00
_cell.angle_gamma   90.00
#
_symmetry.space_group_name_H-M   'P 1'
#
loop_
_entity.id
_entity.type
_entity.pdbx_description
1 polymer ?
#
loop_
_entity_poly.entity_id
_entity_poly.type
_entity_poly.pdbx_seq_one_letter_code
_entity_poly.pdbx_strand_id
1 'polypeptide(L)'
;MATQRYISTSFWDDEWIQGLDPSEKLLYLYLMTNPLTNIAGVYKTTIRRISFDTGFNNDTIKHIFSKFEKAGKAFRFKEYVILPSWPAHQKWEDRSKINTGIVNILNR
;
A
#
# COMPACT_ATOMS: atom_id res chain seq x y z
N MET A 1 -16.17 -11.60 -6.89
CA MET A 1 -15.65 -11.13 -8.19
C MET A 1 -14.49 -10.17 -7.97
N ALA A 2 -13.44 -10.33 -8.76
CA ALA A 2 -12.25 -9.50 -8.59
C ALA A 2 -12.50 -8.06 -9.02
N THR A 3 -12.01 -7.11 -8.22
CA THR A 3 -12.01 -5.70 -8.55
C THR A 3 -10.68 -5.36 -9.19
N GLN A 4 -10.71 -4.53 -10.21
CA GLN A 4 -9.49 -4.10 -10.89
C GLN A 4 -8.90 -2.86 -10.21
N ARG A 5 -7.57 -2.75 -10.25
CA ARG A 5 -6.82 -1.58 -9.81
C ARG A 5 -5.90 -1.13 -10.94
N TYR A 6 -5.74 0.19 -11.07
CA TYR A 6 -4.88 0.75 -12.10
C TYR A 6 -3.48 0.98 -11.54
N ILE A 7 -2.47 0.58 -12.33
CA ILE A 7 -1.06 0.86 -12.05
C ILE A 7 -0.52 1.60 -13.26
N SER A 8 0.02 2.80 -13.04
CA SER A 8 0.64 3.54 -14.14
C SER A 8 1.87 2.80 -14.64
N THR A 9 2.05 2.75 -15.94
CA THR A 9 3.27 2.18 -16.51
C THR A 9 4.52 2.94 -16.08
N SER A 10 4.38 4.21 -15.69
CA SER A 10 5.48 5.01 -15.15
C SER A 10 5.96 4.54 -13.79
N PHE A 11 5.26 3.58 -13.15
CA PHE A 11 5.70 2.94 -11.92
C PHE A 11 7.16 2.49 -12.02
N TRP A 12 7.52 1.86 -13.14
CA TRP A 12 8.86 1.31 -13.33
C TRP A 12 9.92 2.39 -13.60
N ASP A 13 9.51 3.60 -13.97
CA ASP A 13 10.41 4.74 -14.16
C ASP A 13 10.60 5.56 -12.87
N ASP A 14 9.85 5.25 -11.82
CA ASP A 14 9.94 5.95 -10.54
C ASP A 14 11.28 5.69 -9.89
N GLU A 15 11.99 6.75 -9.54
CA GLU A 15 13.34 6.68 -9.00
C GLU A 15 13.39 5.89 -7.69
N TRP A 16 12.40 6.09 -6.83
CA TRP A 16 12.33 5.37 -5.55
C TRP A 16 12.13 3.87 -5.78
N ILE A 17 11.24 3.50 -6.72
CA ILE A 17 10.98 2.09 -7.06
C ILE A 17 12.24 1.43 -7.60
N GLN A 18 12.99 2.14 -8.47
CA GLN A 18 14.22 1.58 -9.06
C GLN A 18 15.27 1.24 -8.00
N GLY A 19 15.27 1.97 -6.89
CA GLY A 19 16.22 1.72 -5.79
C GLY A 19 15.82 0.60 -4.84
N LEU A 20 14.67 -0.03 -5.03
CA LEU A 20 14.19 -1.09 -4.15
C LEU A 20 14.77 -2.45 -4.54
N ASP A 21 14.94 -3.33 -3.54
CA ASP A 21 15.22 -4.74 -3.79
C ASP A 21 14.02 -5.43 -4.42
N PRO A 22 14.21 -6.56 -5.12
CA PRO A 22 13.09 -7.29 -5.74
C PRO A 22 11.97 -7.64 -4.76
N SER A 23 12.30 -8.06 -3.54
CA SER A 23 11.28 -8.36 -2.53
C SER A 23 10.48 -7.12 -2.13
N GLU A 24 11.14 -5.98 -2.05
CA GLU A 24 10.49 -4.71 -1.73
C GLU A 24 9.57 -4.25 -2.86
N LYS A 25 10.02 -4.38 -4.10
CA LYS A 25 9.18 -4.08 -5.27
C LYS A 25 7.93 -4.94 -5.28
N LEU A 26 8.08 -6.23 -5.03
CA LEU A 26 6.96 -7.15 -5.01
C LEU A 26 5.97 -6.78 -3.89
N LEU A 27 6.47 -6.51 -2.69
CA LEU A 27 5.60 -6.15 -1.60
C LEU A 27 4.85 -4.85 -1.88
N TYR A 28 5.52 -3.85 -2.44
CA TYR A 28 4.84 -2.59 -2.77
C TYR A 28 3.74 -2.79 -3.82
N LEU A 29 4.02 -3.55 -4.89
CA LEU A 29 3.00 -3.91 -5.87
C LEU A 29 1.84 -4.66 -5.23
N TYR A 30 2.13 -5.60 -4.33
CA TYR A 30 1.10 -6.35 -3.63
C TYR A 30 0.20 -5.41 -2.80
N LEU A 31 0.79 -4.44 -2.10
CA LEU A 31 0.02 -3.50 -1.30
C LEU A 31 -0.95 -2.67 -2.14
N MET A 32 -0.62 -2.43 -3.41
CA MET A 32 -1.47 -1.67 -4.32
C MET A 32 -2.51 -2.54 -5.04
N THR A 33 -2.33 -3.85 -5.10
CA THR A 33 -3.12 -4.72 -6.00
C THR A 33 -3.83 -5.87 -5.32
N ASN A 34 -3.63 -6.09 -4.02
CA ASN A 34 -4.29 -7.23 -3.36
C ASN A 34 -5.80 -7.01 -3.26
N PRO A 35 -6.59 -8.10 -3.08
CA PRO A 35 -8.06 -8.00 -3.13
C PRO A 35 -8.69 -7.11 -2.05
N LEU A 36 -7.94 -6.75 -1.02
CA LEU A 36 -8.46 -5.93 0.09
C LEU A 36 -8.29 -4.43 -0.16
N THR A 37 -7.56 -4.04 -1.23
CA THR A 37 -7.34 -2.64 -1.55
C THR A 37 -8.63 -1.92 -1.91
N ASN A 38 -8.63 -0.61 -1.72
CA ASN A 38 -9.72 0.25 -2.14
C ASN A 38 -9.16 1.52 -2.76
N ILE A 39 -10.06 2.36 -3.30
CA ILE A 39 -9.66 3.58 -3.99
C ILE A 39 -9.01 4.60 -3.04
N ALA A 40 -9.41 4.60 -1.77
CA ALA A 40 -8.88 5.54 -0.79
C ALA A 40 -7.43 5.26 -0.38
N GLY A 41 -6.93 4.05 -0.64
CA GLY A 41 -5.58 3.68 -0.25
C GLY A 41 -5.41 3.37 1.23
N VAL A 42 -6.51 3.14 1.95
CA VAL A 42 -6.50 2.76 3.36
C VAL A 42 -7.40 1.53 3.51
N TYR A 43 -6.83 0.41 3.92
CA TYR A 43 -7.61 -0.81 4.03
C TYR A 43 -7.09 -1.69 5.18
N LYS A 44 -7.94 -2.61 5.62
CA LYS A 44 -7.64 -3.51 6.73
C LYS A 44 -7.03 -4.81 6.22
N THR A 45 -5.90 -5.19 6.80
CA THR A 45 -5.28 -6.49 6.55
C THR A 45 -4.33 -6.84 7.69
N THR A 46 -3.77 -8.03 7.67
CA THR A 46 -2.83 -8.49 8.68
C THR A 46 -1.52 -8.90 8.04
N ILE A 47 -0.45 -8.91 8.83
CA ILE A 47 0.84 -9.43 8.38
C ILE A 47 0.70 -10.90 7.96
N ARG A 48 -0.13 -11.66 8.67
CA ARG A 48 -0.38 -13.06 8.35
C ARG A 48 -0.95 -13.21 6.94
N ARG A 49 -1.93 -12.37 6.56
CA ARG A 49 -2.50 -12.40 5.22
C ARG A 49 -1.47 -12.04 4.17
N ILE A 50 -0.66 -11.00 4.43
CA ILE A 50 0.40 -10.57 3.52
C ILE A 50 1.42 -11.70 3.35
N SER A 51 1.83 -12.34 4.45
CA SER A 51 2.75 -13.46 4.42
C SER A 51 2.20 -14.62 3.58
N PHE A 52 0.92 -14.94 3.77
CA PHE A 52 0.27 -16.00 3.02
C PHE A 52 0.30 -15.73 1.51
N ASP A 53 -0.05 -14.51 1.13
CA ASP A 53 -0.18 -14.15 -0.30
C ASP A 53 1.17 -13.98 -0.99
N THR A 54 2.17 -13.42 -0.30
CA THR A 54 3.48 -13.12 -0.91
C THR A 54 4.50 -14.22 -0.73
N GLY A 55 4.35 -15.06 0.27
CA GLY A 55 5.35 -16.05 0.62
C GLY A 55 6.48 -15.52 1.51
N PHE A 56 6.48 -14.24 1.85
CA PHE A 56 7.49 -13.68 2.76
C PHE A 56 7.19 -14.06 4.20
N ASN A 57 8.23 -14.23 5.03
CA ASN A 57 8.00 -14.42 6.46
C ASN A 57 7.63 -13.08 7.13
N ASN A 58 7.09 -13.18 8.35
CA ASN A 58 6.59 -12.01 9.07
C ASN A 58 7.69 -10.96 9.34
N ASP A 59 8.88 -11.41 9.69
CA ASP A 59 9.99 -10.50 9.99
C ASP A 59 10.44 -9.72 8.77
N THR A 60 10.50 -10.38 7.61
CA THR A 60 10.81 -9.72 6.34
C THR A 60 9.77 -8.63 6.04
N ILE A 61 8.48 -8.96 6.21
CA ILE A 61 7.40 -8.00 5.94
C ILE A 61 7.54 -6.78 6.86
N LYS A 62 7.75 -7.00 8.14
CA LYS A 62 7.92 -5.90 9.12
C LYS A 62 9.12 -5.03 8.78
N HIS A 63 10.22 -5.64 8.38
CA HIS A 63 11.43 -4.91 7.99
C HIS A 63 11.16 -4.02 6.76
N ILE A 64 10.50 -4.58 5.75
CA ILE A 64 10.18 -3.84 4.53
C ILE A 64 9.21 -2.68 4.83
N PHE A 65 8.18 -2.93 5.65
CA PHE A 65 7.27 -1.85 6.07
C PHE A 65 8.00 -0.71 6.78
N SER A 66 8.95 -1.05 7.65
CA SER A 66 9.76 -0.03 8.33
C SER A 66 10.48 0.86 7.31
N LYS A 67 11.03 0.26 6.26
CA LYS A 67 11.68 1.00 5.19
C LYS A 67 10.69 1.89 4.41
N PHE A 68 9.51 1.36 4.10
CA PHE A 68 8.47 2.12 3.42
C PHE A 68 7.97 3.29 4.26
N GLU A 69 7.82 3.09 5.57
CA GLU A 69 7.40 4.14 6.49
C GLU A 69 8.41 5.28 6.54
N LYS A 70 9.69 4.96 6.61
CA LYS A 70 10.77 5.98 6.60
C LYS A 70 10.76 6.80 5.31
N ALA A 71 10.38 6.18 4.20
CA ALA A 71 10.30 6.85 2.90
C ALA A 71 8.96 7.58 2.70
N GLY A 72 8.02 7.43 3.62
CA GLY A 72 6.68 8.04 3.50
C GLY A 72 5.81 7.41 2.44
N LYS A 73 6.09 6.17 2.03
CA LYS A 73 5.42 5.52 0.90
C LYS A 73 4.29 4.58 1.31
N ALA A 74 4.39 3.96 2.47
CA ALA A 74 3.35 3.09 3.01
C ALA A 74 3.47 3.06 4.53
N PHE A 75 2.33 2.97 5.20
CA PHE A 75 2.28 2.93 6.66
C PHE A 75 1.39 1.80 7.11
N ARG A 76 1.67 1.30 8.29
CA ARG A 76 0.83 0.30 8.95
C ARG A 76 0.46 0.82 10.33
N PHE A 77 -0.84 0.90 10.60
CA PHE A 77 -1.37 1.34 11.89
C PHE A 77 -2.43 0.33 12.34
N LYS A 78 -2.15 -0.36 13.44
CA LYS A 78 -2.99 -1.49 13.90
C LYS A 78 -3.10 -2.52 12.76
N GLU A 79 -4.33 -2.81 12.31
CA GLU A 79 -4.58 -3.74 11.21
C GLU A 79 -4.85 -3.01 9.89
N TYR A 80 -4.44 -1.73 9.78
CA TYR A 80 -4.65 -0.94 8.57
C TYR A 80 -3.35 -0.68 7.83
N VAL A 81 -3.45 -0.72 6.50
CA VAL A 81 -2.38 -0.29 5.59
C VAL A 81 -2.81 1.03 4.96
N ILE A 82 -1.90 1.99 4.93
CA ILE A 82 -2.14 3.32 4.41
C ILE A 82 -1.13 3.60 3.30
N LEU A 83 -1.64 3.93 2.10
CA LEU A 83 -0.82 4.28 0.94
C LEU A 83 -1.10 5.74 0.57
N PRO A 84 -0.30 6.70 1.08
CA PRO A 84 -0.61 8.13 0.93
C PRO A 84 -0.73 8.60 -0.51
N SER A 85 0.04 8.01 -1.44
CA SER A 85 0.03 8.42 -2.85
C SER A 85 -1.02 7.68 -3.68
N TRP A 86 -1.70 6.70 -3.10
CA TRP A 86 -2.60 5.81 -3.82
C TRP A 86 -3.73 6.52 -4.57
N PRO A 87 -4.42 7.50 -3.96
CA PRO A 87 -5.54 8.17 -4.66
C PRO A 87 -5.14 8.82 -5.97
N ALA A 88 -3.95 9.40 -6.06
CA ALA A 88 -3.46 10.01 -7.29
C ALA A 88 -3.28 8.97 -8.40
N HIS A 89 -2.83 7.76 -8.04
CA HIS A 89 -2.64 6.67 -8.99
C HIS A 89 -3.98 6.13 -9.53
N GLN A 90 -5.06 6.31 -8.77
CA GLN A 90 -6.39 5.84 -9.15
C GLN A 90 -7.25 6.93 -9.78
N LYS A 91 -6.65 8.09 -10.11
CA LYS A 91 -7.36 9.24 -10.71
C LYS A 91 -8.53 9.70 -9.86
N TRP A 92 -8.34 9.73 -8.55
CA TRP A 92 -9.37 10.16 -7.64
C TRP A 92 -9.59 11.66 -7.74
N GLU A 93 -10.85 12.09 -7.91
CA GLU A 93 -11.17 13.50 -8.16
C GLU A 93 -11.36 14.31 -6.87
N ASP A 94 -11.81 13.66 -5.81
CA ASP A 94 -12.13 14.36 -4.56
C ASP A 94 -11.22 13.93 -3.43
N ARG A 95 -10.11 14.64 -3.26
CA ARG A 95 -9.14 14.36 -2.21
C ARG A 95 -9.66 14.65 -0.81
N SER A 96 -10.65 15.56 -0.69
CA SER A 96 -11.18 15.87 0.64
C SER A 96 -11.89 14.68 1.26
N LYS A 97 -12.61 13.90 0.46
CA LYS A 97 -13.25 12.67 0.93
C LYS A 97 -12.23 11.64 1.37
N ILE A 98 -11.12 11.52 0.64
CA ILE A 98 -10.06 10.58 1.00
C ILE A 98 -9.43 10.98 2.32
N ASN A 99 -9.10 12.24 2.49
CA ASN A 99 -8.50 12.75 3.72
C ASN A 99 -9.44 12.54 4.92
N THR A 100 -10.74 12.79 4.74
CA THR A 100 -11.73 12.55 5.78
C THR A 100 -11.78 11.08 6.15
N GLY A 101 -11.77 10.19 5.15
CA GLY A 101 -11.76 8.75 5.39
C GLY A 101 -10.54 8.30 6.18
N ILE A 102 -9.36 8.79 5.85
CA ILE A 102 -8.13 8.48 6.55
C ILE A 102 -8.19 8.96 8.00
N VAL A 103 -8.60 10.21 8.21
CA VAL A 103 -8.72 10.78 9.55
C VAL A 103 -9.71 9.96 10.40
N ASN A 104 -10.86 9.61 9.85
CA ASN A 104 -11.86 8.81 10.56
C ASN A 104 -11.32 7.44 10.97
N ILE A 105 -10.54 6.79 10.10
CA ILE A 105 -9.96 5.49 10.40
C ILE A 105 -8.91 5.62 11.51
N LEU A 106 -8.05 6.62 11.44
CA LEU A 106 -6.97 6.80 12.41
C LEU A 106 -7.47 7.22 13.80
N ASN A 107 -8.66 7.83 13.88
CA ASN A 107 -9.24 8.28 15.13
C ASN A 107 -10.16 7.25 15.80
N ARG A 108 -10.33 6.09 15.24
CA ARG A 108 -11.16 5.02 15.82
C ARG A 108 -10.53 4.30 16.99
#